data_b3fc59014f7a79d0e9fdd017beadb322
#
_entry.id   b3fc59014f7a79d0e9fdd017beadb322
#
_cell.length_a   1.000
_cell.length_b   1.000
_cell.length_c   1.000
_cell.angle_alpha   90.00
_cell.angle_beta   90.00
_cell.angle_gamma   90.00
#
_symmetry.space_group_name_H-M   'P 1'
#
loop_
_entity.id
_entity.type
_entity.pdbx_description
1 polymer ?
#
loop_
_entity_poly.entity_id
_entity_poly.type
_entity_poly.pdbx_seq_one_letter_code
_entity_poly.pdbx_strand_id
1 'polypeptide(L)'
;MPNIADIIEVAEELEDKAVVPASKRCVAVRNRNASCRKCIDACPADAISVHNNVLSVDHKACVACGACTVVCPTEALIPVRPADESLEQAAAEAMAALDGRAVVACARIASKGLADPHKFAEVPCLARVDESVLL
;
A
#
# COMPACT_ATOMS: atom_id res chain seq x y z
N MET A 1 23.28 -10.07 -22.19
CA MET A 1 23.44 -9.42 -20.88
C MET A 1 22.57 -8.18 -20.85
N PRO A 2 21.73 -7.98 -19.85
CA PRO A 2 20.96 -6.75 -19.76
C PRO A 2 21.90 -5.56 -19.64
N ASN A 3 21.60 -4.51 -20.38
CA ASN A 3 22.36 -3.27 -20.35
C ASN A 3 22.09 -2.54 -19.02
N ILE A 4 23.02 -1.71 -18.57
CA ILE A 4 22.83 -0.89 -17.36
C ILE A 4 21.59 -0.01 -17.49
N ALA A 5 21.26 0.48 -18.69
CA ALA A 5 20.05 1.23 -18.96
C ALA A 5 18.77 0.39 -18.71
N ASP A 6 18.76 -0.89 -19.10
CA ASP A 6 17.61 -1.78 -18.86
C ASP A 6 17.40 -2.05 -17.36
N ILE A 7 18.52 -2.12 -16.61
CA ILE A 7 18.47 -2.31 -15.14
C ILE A 7 17.95 -1.06 -14.44
N ILE A 8 18.33 0.13 -14.90
CA ILE A 8 17.85 1.41 -14.35
C ILE A 8 16.36 1.57 -14.65
N GLU A 9 15.91 1.28 -15.86
CA GLU A 9 14.50 1.36 -16.26
C GLU A 9 13.62 0.42 -15.41
N VAL A 10 14.08 -0.83 -15.19
CA VAL A 10 13.39 -1.78 -14.31
C VAL A 10 13.41 -1.32 -12.85
N ALA A 11 14.50 -0.71 -12.39
CA ALA A 11 14.59 -0.17 -11.02
C ALA A 11 13.65 1.03 -10.82
N GLU A 12 13.57 1.95 -11.78
CA GLU A 12 12.64 3.08 -11.77
C GLU A 12 11.18 2.61 -11.81
N GLU A 13 10.85 1.59 -12.64
CA GLU A 13 9.52 0.98 -12.64
C GLU A 13 9.15 0.34 -11.29
N LEU A 14 10.12 -0.22 -10.57
CA LEU A 14 9.90 -0.80 -9.24
C LEU A 14 9.74 0.27 -8.16
N GLU A 15 10.45 1.39 -8.28
CA GLU A 15 10.36 2.50 -7.33
C GLU A 15 8.99 3.22 -7.38
N ASP A 16 8.31 3.22 -8.51
CA ASP A 16 7.01 3.86 -8.68
C ASP A 16 5.81 3.01 -8.20
N LYS A 17 6.03 1.74 -7.87
CA LYS A 17 4.96 0.85 -7.43
C LYS A 17 4.65 1.03 -5.94
N ALA A 18 3.49 1.58 -5.62
CA ALA A 18 3.00 1.65 -4.24
C ALA A 18 2.38 0.32 -3.76
N VAL A 19 1.79 -0.44 -4.68
CA VAL A 19 1.11 -1.71 -4.41
C VAL A 19 1.44 -2.72 -5.50
N VAL A 20 1.76 -3.95 -5.10
CA VAL A 20 2.07 -5.06 -6.03
C VAL A 20 0.96 -6.11 -5.98
N PRO A 21 0.39 -6.52 -7.14
CA PRO A 21 -0.64 -7.55 -7.17
C PRO A 21 -0.05 -8.96 -7.09
N ALA A 22 -0.56 -9.78 -6.17
CA ALA A 22 -0.30 -11.20 -6.06
C ALA A 22 -1.51 -12.00 -6.58
N SER A 23 -1.66 -12.12 -7.90
CA SER A 23 -2.84 -12.71 -8.55
C SER A 23 -3.20 -14.09 -8.02
N LYS A 24 -2.23 -14.91 -7.63
CA LYS A 24 -2.45 -16.24 -7.06
C LYS A 24 -3.20 -16.23 -5.73
N ARG A 25 -3.19 -15.13 -4.99
CA ARG A 25 -3.93 -14.98 -3.73
C ARG A 25 -5.35 -14.46 -3.95
N CYS A 26 -5.65 -13.83 -5.09
CA CYS A 26 -6.94 -13.22 -5.37
C CYS A 26 -8.06 -14.26 -5.52
N VAL A 27 -9.12 -14.12 -4.74
CA VAL A 27 -10.28 -15.01 -4.78
C VAL A 27 -10.96 -14.99 -6.16
N ALA A 28 -11.10 -13.82 -6.77
CA ALA A 28 -11.72 -13.68 -8.10
C ALA A 28 -10.89 -14.32 -9.22
N VAL A 29 -9.57 -14.43 -9.02
CA VAL A 29 -8.67 -15.12 -9.96
C VAL A 29 -8.71 -16.64 -9.76
N ARG A 30 -8.75 -17.08 -8.48
CA ARG A 30 -8.71 -18.51 -8.13
C ARG A 30 -10.03 -19.25 -8.37
N ASN A 31 -11.15 -18.55 -8.32
CA ASN A 31 -12.46 -19.14 -8.43
C ASN A 31 -13.33 -18.36 -9.42
N ARG A 32 -13.72 -19.01 -10.52
CA ARG A 32 -14.58 -18.43 -11.57
C ARG A 32 -15.95 -17.96 -11.05
N ASN A 33 -16.44 -18.56 -9.96
CA ASN A 33 -17.73 -18.23 -9.38
C ASN A 33 -17.64 -17.13 -8.32
N ALA A 34 -16.43 -16.67 -7.99
CA ALA A 34 -16.25 -15.60 -7.03
C ALA A 34 -16.51 -14.23 -7.68
N SER A 35 -17.35 -13.44 -7.05
CA SER A 35 -17.73 -12.08 -7.47
C SER A 35 -17.03 -11.00 -6.61
N CYS A 36 -15.88 -11.31 -6.02
CA CYS A 36 -15.19 -10.37 -5.17
C CYS A 36 -14.68 -9.16 -5.96
N ARG A 37 -15.08 -7.95 -5.56
CA ARG A 37 -14.70 -6.67 -6.15
C ARG A 37 -14.24 -5.63 -5.12
N LYS A 38 -13.99 -6.05 -3.88
CA LYS A 38 -13.72 -5.14 -2.76
C LYS A 38 -12.62 -4.12 -3.05
N CYS A 39 -11.51 -4.57 -3.63
CA CYS A 39 -10.39 -3.67 -3.97
C CYS A 39 -10.72 -2.73 -5.14
N ILE A 40 -11.49 -3.19 -6.12
CA ILE A 40 -11.94 -2.38 -7.26
C ILE A 40 -12.88 -1.27 -6.77
N ASP A 41 -13.87 -1.64 -5.95
CA ASP A 41 -14.87 -0.71 -5.43
C ASP A 41 -14.27 0.30 -4.42
N ALA A 42 -13.20 -0.07 -3.72
CA ALA A 42 -12.49 0.81 -2.79
C ALA A 42 -11.46 1.73 -3.47
N CYS A 43 -11.12 1.49 -4.73
CA CYS A 43 -10.11 2.28 -5.43
C CYS A 43 -10.67 3.61 -5.94
N PRO A 44 -10.22 4.78 -5.41
CA PRO A 44 -10.74 6.07 -5.85
C PRO A 44 -10.26 6.48 -7.25
N ALA A 45 -9.26 5.79 -7.78
CA ALA A 45 -8.63 6.08 -9.08
C ALA A 45 -8.96 5.03 -10.16
N ASP A 46 -9.82 4.06 -9.86
CA ASP A 46 -10.18 2.94 -10.76
C ASP A 46 -8.94 2.22 -11.35
N ALA A 47 -7.85 2.17 -10.58
CA ALA A 47 -6.56 1.65 -11.02
C ALA A 47 -6.46 0.11 -10.95
N ILE A 48 -7.48 -0.59 -10.46
CA ILE A 48 -7.44 -2.03 -10.22
C ILE A 48 -8.41 -2.75 -11.16
N SER A 49 -7.93 -3.79 -11.81
CA SER A 49 -8.74 -4.62 -12.70
C SER A 49 -8.41 -6.10 -12.58
N VAL A 50 -9.40 -6.93 -12.90
CA VAL A 50 -9.24 -8.39 -13.01
C VAL A 50 -9.71 -8.80 -14.41
N HIS A 51 -8.78 -9.16 -15.26
CA HIS A 51 -9.03 -9.62 -16.61
C HIS A 51 -8.28 -10.92 -16.89
N ASN A 52 -8.90 -11.85 -17.60
CA ASN A 52 -8.29 -13.12 -17.99
C ASN A 52 -7.61 -13.88 -16.82
N ASN A 53 -8.24 -13.88 -15.65
CA ASN A 53 -7.69 -14.45 -14.42
C ASN A 53 -6.37 -13.81 -13.95
N VAL A 54 -6.15 -12.54 -14.26
CA VAL A 54 -5.00 -11.77 -13.77
C VAL A 54 -5.52 -10.54 -13.03
N LEU A 55 -5.06 -10.36 -11.80
CA LEU A 55 -5.23 -9.13 -11.03
C LEU A 55 -4.12 -8.16 -11.44
N SER A 56 -4.50 -6.98 -11.85
CA SER A 56 -3.54 -5.94 -12.29
C SER A 56 -3.82 -4.60 -11.64
N VAL A 57 -2.77 -3.81 -11.46
CA VAL A 57 -2.82 -2.44 -10.94
C VAL A 57 -2.19 -1.53 -11.98
N ASP A 58 -2.91 -0.51 -12.40
CA ASP A 58 -2.35 0.56 -13.22
C ASP A 58 -1.60 1.54 -12.32
N HIS A 59 -0.29 1.44 -12.33
CA HIS A 59 0.59 2.26 -11.49
C HIS A 59 0.57 3.74 -11.87
N LYS A 60 0.21 4.08 -13.11
CA LYS A 60 0.10 5.47 -13.56
C LYS A 60 -1.17 6.14 -13.04
N ALA A 61 -2.26 5.39 -12.93
CA ALA A 61 -3.51 5.86 -12.36
C ALA A 61 -3.52 5.79 -10.82
N CYS A 62 -2.73 4.89 -10.23
CA CYS A 62 -2.70 4.66 -8.79
C CYS A 62 -2.21 5.88 -8.01
N VAL A 63 -3.03 6.34 -7.06
CA VAL A 63 -2.71 7.48 -6.18
C VAL A 63 -2.00 7.06 -4.88
N ALA A 64 -1.55 5.83 -4.78
CA ALA A 64 -0.80 5.27 -3.65
C ALA A 64 -1.52 5.37 -2.28
N CYS A 65 -2.84 5.42 -2.25
CA CYS A 65 -3.59 5.57 -1.00
C CYS A 65 -3.58 4.33 -0.09
N GLY A 66 -3.36 3.13 -0.65
CA GLY A 66 -3.28 1.87 0.09
C GLY A 66 -4.62 1.29 0.55
N ALA A 67 -5.76 1.90 0.26
CA ALA A 67 -7.07 1.40 0.69
C ALA A 67 -7.35 -0.03 0.20
N CYS A 68 -6.89 -0.37 -0.99
CA CYS A 68 -7.08 -1.69 -1.60
C CYS A 68 -6.36 -2.82 -0.83
N THR A 69 -5.26 -2.53 -0.15
CA THR A 69 -4.52 -3.52 0.64
C THR A 69 -5.28 -3.87 1.92
N VAL A 70 -5.96 -2.91 2.52
CA VAL A 70 -6.75 -3.07 3.75
C VAL A 70 -8.04 -3.86 3.50
N VAL A 71 -8.74 -3.60 2.40
CA VAL A 71 -10.03 -4.25 2.11
C VAL A 71 -9.90 -5.64 1.51
N CYS A 72 -8.71 -6.05 1.09
CA CYS A 72 -8.48 -7.34 0.45
C CYS A 72 -8.48 -8.48 1.47
N PRO A 73 -9.44 -9.42 1.44
CA PRO A 73 -9.56 -10.47 2.45
C PRO A 73 -8.49 -11.56 2.34
N THR A 74 -7.72 -11.57 1.26
CA THR A 74 -6.70 -12.59 0.98
C THR A 74 -5.31 -12.01 0.78
N GLU A 75 -5.12 -10.73 1.13
CA GLU A 75 -3.83 -10.04 0.98
C GLU A 75 -3.23 -10.17 -0.44
N ALA A 76 -4.12 -10.13 -1.44
CA ALA A 76 -3.70 -10.24 -2.84
C ALA A 76 -3.07 -8.94 -3.39
N LEU A 77 -3.16 -7.86 -2.65
CA LEU A 77 -2.55 -6.58 -2.93
C LEU A 77 -1.54 -6.26 -1.82
N ILE A 78 -0.27 -6.29 -2.16
CA ILE A 78 0.84 -6.15 -1.21
C ILE A 78 1.31 -4.70 -1.22
N PRO A 79 1.28 -3.98 -0.10
CA PRO A 79 1.80 -2.62 -0.02
C PRO A 79 3.33 -2.65 -0.05
N VAL A 80 3.93 -1.75 -0.82
CA VAL A 80 5.39 -1.62 -0.95
C VAL A 80 5.87 -0.26 -0.48
N ARG A 81 5.00 0.75 -0.52
CA ARG A 81 5.30 2.10 -0.06
C ARG A 81 4.15 2.72 0.76
N PRO A 82 4.32 2.80 2.08
CA PRO A 82 5.29 2.06 2.89
C PRO A 82 4.95 0.56 2.95
N ALA A 83 5.96 -0.29 3.08
CA ALA A 83 5.75 -1.69 3.42
C ALA A 83 5.21 -1.81 4.87
N ASP A 84 4.52 -2.91 5.18
CA ASP A 84 3.90 -3.10 6.50
C ASP A 84 4.95 -3.05 7.62
N GLU A 85 6.07 -3.73 7.44
CA GLU A 85 7.16 -3.77 8.42
C GLU A 85 7.74 -2.38 8.72
N SER A 86 7.87 -1.53 7.68
CA SER A 86 8.37 -0.16 7.83
C SER A 86 7.37 0.71 8.59
N LEU A 87 6.07 0.50 8.37
CA LEU A 87 5.00 1.23 9.05
C LEU A 87 4.91 0.82 10.52
N GLU A 88 5.00 -0.46 10.81
CA GLU A 88 5.02 -1.00 12.17
C GLU A 88 6.23 -0.50 12.96
N GLN A 89 7.41 -0.48 12.35
CA GLN A 89 8.62 0.06 12.98
C GLN A 89 8.47 1.54 13.30
N ALA A 90 7.98 2.35 12.35
CA ALA A 90 7.76 3.77 12.56
C ALA A 90 6.70 4.03 13.65
N ALA A 91 5.64 3.22 13.72
CA ALA A 91 4.64 3.30 14.78
C ALA A 91 5.23 2.94 16.15
N ALA A 92 6.07 1.91 16.22
CA ALA A 92 6.74 1.51 17.47
C ALA A 92 7.71 2.61 17.97
N GLU A 93 8.48 3.23 17.08
CA GLU A 93 9.35 4.37 17.42
C GLU A 93 8.54 5.57 17.94
N ALA A 94 7.41 5.90 17.29
CA ALA A 94 6.52 6.96 17.74
C ALA A 94 5.91 6.67 19.11
N MET A 95 5.51 5.42 19.37
CA MET A 95 5.00 4.98 20.67
C MET A 95 6.04 5.12 21.77
N ALA A 96 7.29 4.74 21.50
CA ALA A 96 8.38 4.90 22.47
C ALA A 96 8.65 6.37 22.82
N ALA A 97 8.49 7.28 21.86
CA ALA A 97 8.68 8.71 22.05
C ALA A 97 7.50 9.41 22.75
N LEU A 98 6.32 8.80 22.75
CA LEU A 98 5.05 9.40 23.25
C LEU A 98 4.40 8.61 24.39
N ASP A 99 5.19 7.98 25.25
CA ASP A 99 4.71 7.22 26.44
C ASP A 99 3.63 6.18 26.08
N GLY A 100 3.83 5.43 25.00
CA GLY A 100 2.93 4.36 24.56
C GLY A 100 1.75 4.82 23.70
N ARG A 101 1.74 6.06 23.20
CA ARG A 101 0.70 6.55 22.28
C ARG A 101 1.14 6.43 20.84
N ALA A 102 0.37 5.69 20.04
CA ALA A 102 0.58 5.63 18.60
C ALA A 102 -0.05 6.87 17.93
N VAL A 103 0.73 7.55 17.11
CA VAL A 103 0.27 8.64 16.26
C VAL A 103 0.59 8.31 14.81
N VAL A 104 -0.42 8.36 13.97
CA VAL A 104 -0.29 8.16 12.52
C VAL A 104 -0.72 9.44 11.83
N ALA A 105 0.10 9.94 10.92
CA ALA A 105 -0.20 11.14 10.15
C ALA A 105 -0.18 10.86 8.65
N CYS A 106 -1.12 11.45 7.90
CA CYS A 106 -1.04 11.37 6.45
C CYS A 106 0.04 12.31 5.89
N ALA A 107 0.62 11.97 4.75
CA ALA A 107 1.68 12.72 4.10
C ALA A 107 1.36 14.23 3.90
N ARG A 108 0.08 14.57 3.69
CA ARG A 108 -0.35 15.97 3.56
C ARG A 108 -0.19 16.78 4.84
N ILE A 109 -0.34 16.15 6.00
CA ILE A 109 -0.12 16.79 7.31
C ILE A 109 1.36 16.77 7.65
N ALA A 110 2.03 15.65 7.43
CA ALA A 110 3.46 15.51 7.68
C ALA A 110 4.30 16.53 6.91
N SER A 111 3.96 16.80 5.65
CA SER A 111 4.65 17.78 4.80
C SER A 111 4.59 19.23 5.29
N LYS A 112 3.65 19.55 6.20
CA LYS A 112 3.56 20.89 6.79
C LYS A 112 4.61 21.16 7.87
N GLY A 113 5.37 20.16 8.29
CA GLY A 113 6.45 20.31 9.27
C GLY A 113 6.00 20.77 10.67
N LEU A 114 4.73 20.52 11.03
CA LEU A 114 4.14 20.97 12.29
C LEU A 114 4.51 20.11 13.49
N ALA A 115 5.07 18.93 13.27
CA ALA A 115 5.43 17.98 14.31
C ALA A 115 6.80 17.34 14.04
N ASP A 116 7.42 16.82 15.11
CA ASP A 116 8.66 16.08 15.03
C ASP A 116 8.43 14.77 14.28
N PRO A 117 9.16 14.49 13.17
CA PRO A 117 8.97 13.30 12.36
C PRO A 117 9.19 11.97 13.10
N HIS A 118 9.91 11.99 14.24
CA HIS A 118 10.12 10.80 15.07
C HIS A 118 8.94 10.50 16.03
N LYS A 119 7.93 11.36 16.07
CA LYS A 119 6.77 11.23 16.95
C LYS A 119 5.50 10.74 16.26
N PHE A 120 5.58 10.42 14.97
CA PHE A 120 4.44 9.84 14.24
C PHE A 120 4.92 8.92 13.13
N ALA A 121 4.07 7.95 12.78
CA ALA A 121 4.24 7.14 11.58
C ALA A 121 3.56 7.83 10.39
N GLU A 122 4.29 8.02 9.30
CA GLU A 122 3.76 8.65 8.10
C GLU A 122 3.16 7.61 7.16
N VAL A 123 1.95 7.89 6.68
CA VAL A 123 1.27 7.10 5.64
C VAL A 123 0.84 8.01 4.50
N PRO A 124 0.82 7.52 3.25
CA PRO A 124 0.34 8.30 2.11
C PRO A 124 -1.10 8.78 2.29
N CYS A 125 -1.96 7.89 2.81
CA CYS A 125 -3.35 8.18 3.15
C CYS A 125 -3.76 7.37 4.38
N LEU A 126 -4.60 7.94 5.24
CA LEU A 126 -5.12 7.24 6.44
C LEU A 126 -5.98 6.01 6.08
N ALA A 127 -6.46 5.89 4.86
CA ALA A 127 -7.15 4.69 4.37
C ALA A 127 -6.22 3.44 4.34
N ARG A 128 -4.92 3.61 4.49
CA ARG A 128 -3.92 2.53 4.60
C ARG A 128 -3.84 1.91 5.99
N VAL A 129 -4.34 2.60 7.01
CA VAL A 129 -4.26 2.15 8.39
C VAL A 129 -5.38 1.15 8.66
N ASP A 130 -5.01 -0.05 9.07
CA ASP A 130 -5.93 -1.09 9.50
C ASP A 130 -5.72 -1.46 10.97
N GLU A 131 -6.48 -2.44 11.44
CA GLU A 131 -6.42 -2.90 12.81
C GLU A 131 -5.04 -3.47 13.19
N SER A 132 -4.33 -4.10 12.25
CA SER A 132 -3.02 -4.71 12.49
C SER A 132 -1.92 -3.68 12.83
N VAL A 133 -2.06 -2.46 12.34
CA VAL A 133 -1.14 -1.35 12.63
C VAL A 133 -1.42 -0.71 13.99
N LEU A 134 -2.64 -0.90 14.52
CA LEU A 134 -3.10 -0.24 15.75
C LEU A 134 -2.98 -1.14 16.99
N LEU A 135 -2.77 -2.44 16.82
CA LEU A 135 -2.63 -3.45 17.88
C LEU A 135 -1.19 -3.85 18.12
#